data_9e6bd2ccb912c39a30d71e4be2f5d4b5
#
_entry.id   9e6bd2ccb912c39a30d71e4be2f5d4b5
#
_cell.length_a   1.000
_cell.length_b   1.000
_cell.length_c   1.000
_cell.angle_alpha   90.00
_cell.angle_beta   90.00
_cell.angle_gamma   90.00
#
_symmetry.space_group_name_H-M   'P 1'
#
loop_
_entity.id
_entity.type
_entity.pdbx_description
1 polymer ?
#
loop_
_entity_poly.entity_id
_entity_poly.type
_entity_poly.pdbx_seq_one_letter_code
_entity_poly.pdbx_strand_id
1 'polypeptide(L)'
;MAPMKPYFLITLMLFLLAACSGKEEKTQPTVADITESVYASGVVKSRSQYQVFPTVSGVILDILVTEGDVVKKGDPLFRLDNEAARLSTENARIAAEYARVSANSEKLNELRAAIDLARSKKANDSLLLVRQRNLWANQIGTKVQLEQLELNYKNSATAYKSAILRYNDLKKQLDFAARQSQKNLQISETLSEDYTIRSETDGKVYSVLKEEGELVSPQTPVAVVGDADEFVLELQVDEYDIARVKPGQKVLLNLDSYKGQVFEGKVYKVNPAMNERTRSFTVEASFVTTPPALFPNLTTEANILIQTKKDALLIPREYLVDGAFVLTENEEKVPVKTGLKDYQKVEILEGITQEDVLLKPAR
;
A
#
# COMPACT_ATOMS: atom_id res chain seq x y z
N MET A 1 32.71 -1.10 -88.03
CA MET A 1 32.83 -1.46 -86.62
C MET A 1 34.24 -1.91 -86.32
N ALA A 2 35.07 -1.09 -85.71
CA ALA A 2 36.45 -1.40 -85.42
C ALA A 2 36.54 -2.13 -84.07
N PRO A 3 37.34 -3.20 -83.94
CA PRO A 3 37.47 -3.96 -82.71
C PRO A 3 38.22 -3.13 -81.64
N MET A 4 37.62 -2.92 -80.55
CA MET A 4 38.22 -2.31 -79.34
C MET A 4 39.41 -3.17 -78.91
N LYS A 5 40.60 -2.56 -78.79
CA LYS A 5 41.83 -3.25 -78.41
C LYS A 5 41.79 -3.68 -76.94
N PRO A 6 42.22 -4.90 -76.55
CA PRO A 6 42.12 -5.48 -75.24
C PRO A 6 42.85 -4.71 -74.11
N TYR A 7 43.74 -3.82 -74.44
CA TYR A 7 44.52 -3.00 -73.51
C TYR A 7 43.67 -1.94 -72.74
N PHE A 8 42.53 -1.53 -73.33
CA PHE A 8 41.65 -0.55 -72.66
C PHE A 8 40.85 -1.16 -71.54
N LEU A 9 40.53 -2.46 -71.59
CA LEU A 9 39.84 -3.19 -70.54
C LEU A 9 40.77 -3.48 -69.37
N ILE A 10 42.07 -3.74 -69.62
CA ILE A 10 43.05 -4.03 -68.56
C ILE A 10 43.41 -2.76 -67.79
N THR A 11 43.50 -1.59 -68.40
CA THR A 11 43.71 -0.30 -67.71
C THR A 11 42.50 0.17 -66.94
N LEU A 12 41.28 -0.11 -67.37
CA LEU A 12 40.06 0.20 -66.60
C LEU A 12 39.93 -0.73 -65.40
N MET A 13 40.36 -1.99 -65.51
CA MET A 13 40.33 -2.95 -64.40
C MET A 13 41.38 -2.65 -63.29
N LEU A 14 42.54 -2.09 -63.67
CA LEU A 14 43.58 -1.65 -62.72
C LEU A 14 43.19 -0.38 -61.96
N PHE A 15 42.35 0.49 -62.58
CA PHE A 15 41.85 1.72 -61.88
C PHE A 15 40.76 1.44 -60.92
N LEU A 16 39.99 0.33 -61.00
CA LEU A 16 38.96 -0.11 -60.07
C LEU A 16 39.54 -0.78 -58.83
N LEU A 17 40.78 -1.24 -58.81
CA LEU A 17 41.46 -1.82 -57.67
C LEU A 17 42.11 -0.77 -56.74
N ALA A 18 42.26 0.48 -57.20
CA ALA A 18 42.85 1.56 -56.36
C ALA A 18 41.82 2.38 -55.54
N ALA A 19 40.50 2.08 -55.60
CA ALA A 19 39.46 2.86 -54.98
C ALA A 19 39.00 2.32 -53.62
N CYS A 20 39.63 1.30 -53.03
CA CYS A 20 39.33 0.77 -51.71
C CYS A 20 40.45 1.13 -50.71
N SER A 21 40.86 2.40 -50.67
CA SER A 21 41.56 2.94 -49.51
C SER A 21 40.48 3.38 -48.50
N GLY A 22 40.07 2.48 -47.62
CA GLY A 22 39.24 2.84 -46.48
C GLY A 22 39.94 3.98 -45.71
N LYS A 23 39.30 5.15 -45.59
CA LYS A 23 39.80 6.21 -44.71
C LYS A 23 39.90 5.64 -43.29
N GLU A 24 41.11 5.46 -42.82
CA GLU A 24 41.37 5.15 -41.42
C GLU A 24 40.78 6.28 -40.55
N GLU A 25 39.77 5.97 -39.76
CA GLU A 25 39.22 6.92 -38.81
C GLU A 25 40.23 7.11 -37.68
N LYS A 26 40.75 8.33 -37.52
CA LYS A 26 41.72 8.71 -36.49
C LYS A 26 41.04 9.59 -35.44
N THR A 27 41.43 9.44 -34.19
CA THR A 27 41.00 10.31 -33.07
C THR A 27 42.17 10.62 -32.14
N GLN A 28 42.03 11.71 -31.39
CA GLN A 28 42.98 12.03 -30.30
C GLN A 28 42.21 11.92 -28.96
N PRO A 29 42.87 11.48 -27.90
CA PRO A 29 42.28 11.54 -26.55
C PRO A 29 41.91 12.96 -26.19
N THR A 30 40.77 13.13 -25.58
CA THR A 30 40.25 14.46 -25.13
C THR A 30 40.15 14.50 -23.62
N VAL A 31 40.51 15.63 -23.01
CA VAL A 31 40.27 15.83 -21.58
C VAL A 31 38.90 16.46 -21.38
N ALA A 32 38.02 15.75 -20.68
CA ALA A 32 36.66 16.21 -20.40
C ALA A 32 36.09 15.47 -19.16
N ASP A 33 34.97 15.95 -18.68
CA ASP A 33 34.25 15.27 -17.59
C ASP A 33 33.61 13.97 -18.10
N ILE A 34 33.70 12.91 -17.30
CA ILE A 34 33.03 11.65 -17.54
C ILE A 34 32.13 11.28 -16.37
N THR A 35 30.94 10.79 -16.67
CA THR A 35 29.98 10.36 -15.67
C THR A 35 29.59 8.91 -15.91
N GLU A 36 29.87 8.06 -14.95
CA GLU A 36 29.36 6.70 -14.93
C GLU A 36 27.94 6.69 -14.39
N SER A 37 27.03 6.04 -15.09
CA SER A 37 25.63 5.91 -14.67
C SER A 37 25.16 4.47 -14.81
N VAL A 38 24.17 4.11 -14.00
CA VAL A 38 23.40 2.89 -14.11
C VAL A 38 22.12 3.21 -14.85
N TYR A 39 21.86 2.49 -15.92
CA TYR A 39 20.60 2.58 -16.65
C TYR A 39 19.49 1.84 -15.89
N ALA A 40 18.30 2.43 -15.88
CA ALA A 40 17.09 1.82 -15.36
C ALA A 40 15.90 2.24 -16.21
N SER A 41 14.95 1.37 -16.39
CA SER A 41 13.63 1.70 -16.94
C SER A 41 12.60 1.67 -15.84
N GLY A 42 11.53 2.42 -15.97
CA GLY A 42 10.52 2.45 -14.92
C GLY A 42 9.24 3.14 -15.32
N VAL A 43 8.40 3.33 -14.32
CA VAL A 43 7.11 3.99 -14.48
C VAL A 43 6.89 5.02 -13.38
N VAL A 44 6.13 6.04 -13.72
CA VAL A 44 5.60 7.01 -12.75
C VAL A 44 4.44 6.35 -12.01
N LYS A 45 4.41 6.45 -10.69
CA LYS A 45 3.25 6.08 -9.87
C LYS A 45 2.80 7.26 -9.02
N SER A 46 1.53 7.33 -8.74
CA SER A 46 1.05 8.20 -7.67
C SER A 46 1.52 7.65 -6.33
N ARG A 47 1.91 8.53 -5.42
CA ARG A 47 2.25 8.14 -4.05
C ARG A 47 1.03 7.53 -3.37
N SER A 48 1.26 6.51 -2.53
CA SER A 48 0.19 5.82 -1.81
C SER A 48 -0.93 5.26 -2.71
N GLN A 49 -0.64 5.03 -4.00
CA GLN A 49 -1.59 4.42 -4.91
C GLN A 49 -1.98 3.02 -4.44
N TYR A 50 -3.28 2.76 -4.36
CA TYR A 50 -3.82 1.46 -3.99
C TYR A 50 -5.02 1.08 -4.86
N GLN A 51 -5.27 -0.21 -4.93
CA GLN A 51 -6.49 -0.75 -5.53
C GLN A 51 -7.58 -0.84 -4.48
N VAL A 52 -8.76 -0.32 -4.80
CA VAL A 52 -9.92 -0.38 -3.93
C VAL A 52 -10.61 -1.73 -4.13
N PHE A 53 -10.76 -2.48 -3.05
CA PHE A 53 -11.47 -3.76 -3.05
C PHE A 53 -12.75 -3.64 -2.23
N PRO A 54 -13.87 -4.23 -2.66
CA PRO A 54 -15.05 -4.34 -1.83
C PRO A 54 -14.81 -5.29 -0.66
N THR A 55 -15.40 -5.02 0.49
CA THR A 55 -15.35 -5.90 1.67
C THR A 55 -16.38 -7.02 1.60
N VAL A 56 -17.44 -6.83 0.82
CA VAL A 56 -18.52 -7.80 0.60
C VAL A 56 -18.76 -8.03 -0.89
N SER A 57 -19.39 -9.14 -1.22
CA SER A 57 -19.85 -9.40 -2.59
C SER A 57 -21.25 -8.80 -2.80
N GLY A 58 -21.47 -8.19 -3.96
CA GLY A 58 -22.75 -7.61 -4.33
C GLY A 58 -22.76 -7.07 -5.74
N VAL A 59 -23.94 -6.72 -6.24
CA VAL A 59 -24.10 -6.04 -7.54
C VAL A 59 -23.94 -4.53 -7.34
N ILE A 60 -23.19 -3.86 -8.20
CA ILE A 60 -23.06 -2.40 -8.17
C ILE A 60 -24.41 -1.77 -8.59
N LEU A 61 -24.99 -0.97 -7.71
CA LEU A 61 -26.16 -0.17 -8.01
C LEU A 61 -25.79 1.19 -8.60
N ASP A 62 -24.81 1.86 -7.98
CA ASP A 62 -24.38 3.19 -8.40
C ASP A 62 -22.86 3.32 -8.28
N ILE A 63 -22.30 4.04 -9.23
CA ILE A 63 -20.91 4.53 -9.20
C ILE A 63 -21.00 6.04 -8.91
N LEU A 64 -20.41 6.44 -7.76
CA LEU A 64 -20.56 7.80 -7.23
C LEU A 64 -19.39 8.72 -7.60
N VAL A 65 -18.40 8.19 -8.31
CA VAL A 65 -17.19 8.91 -8.73
C VAL A 65 -16.85 8.60 -10.18
N THR A 66 -16.12 9.53 -10.79
CA THR A 66 -15.54 9.37 -12.13
C THR A 66 -14.04 9.46 -12.08
N GLU A 67 -13.38 8.95 -13.13
CA GLU A 67 -11.92 9.07 -13.26
C GLU A 67 -11.53 10.55 -13.30
N GLY A 68 -10.57 10.91 -12.45
CA GLY A 68 -10.12 12.28 -12.28
C GLY A 68 -10.68 13.01 -11.06
N ASP A 69 -11.72 12.49 -10.42
CA ASP A 69 -12.31 13.09 -9.22
C ASP A 69 -11.34 13.05 -8.04
N VAL A 70 -11.33 14.14 -7.27
CA VAL A 70 -10.60 14.22 -6.00
C VAL A 70 -11.53 13.80 -4.87
N VAL A 71 -11.11 12.84 -4.09
CA VAL A 71 -11.88 12.25 -2.99
C VAL A 71 -11.12 12.38 -1.67
N LYS A 72 -11.88 12.42 -0.58
CA LYS A 72 -11.36 12.38 0.79
C LYS A 72 -11.56 11.01 1.40
N LYS A 73 -10.78 10.71 2.41
CA LYS A 73 -10.97 9.51 3.22
C LYS A 73 -12.41 9.46 3.76
N GLY A 74 -13.09 8.34 3.47
CA GLY A 74 -14.48 8.10 3.87
C GLY A 74 -15.52 8.50 2.80
N ASP A 75 -15.12 9.21 1.74
CA ASP A 75 -16.04 9.53 0.65
C ASP A 75 -16.53 8.25 -0.05
N PRO A 76 -17.84 8.13 -0.35
CA PRO A 76 -18.38 6.96 -1.01
C PRO A 76 -17.95 6.93 -2.48
N LEU A 77 -17.47 5.76 -2.93
CA LEU A 77 -17.05 5.52 -4.31
C LEU A 77 -18.08 4.69 -5.07
N PHE A 78 -18.59 3.63 -4.46
CA PHE A 78 -19.58 2.72 -5.05
C PHE A 78 -20.63 2.36 -4.03
N ARG A 79 -21.83 2.10 -4.51
CA ARG A 79 -22.93 1.54 -3.73
C ARG A 79 -23.36 0.19 -4.32
N LEU A 80 -23.35 -0.83 -3.48
CA LEU A 80 -23.80 -2.17 -3.83
C LEU A 80 -25.24 -2.38 -3.40
N ASP A 81 -25.91 -3.35 -4.00
CA ASP A 81 -27.25 -3.79 -3.56
C ASP A 81 -27.17 -4.35 -2.14
N ASN A 82 -27.88 -3.70 -1.22
CA ASN A 82 -27.84 -3.98 0.21
C ASN A 82 -29.22 -4.30 0.81
N GLU A 83 -30.23 -4.58 0.00
CA GLU A 83 -31.61 -4.72 0.53
C GLU A 83 -31.69 -5.80 1.61
N ALA A 84 -31.08 -6.97 1.40
CA ALA A 84 -31.06 -8.04 2.39
C ALA A 84 -30.32 -7.63 3.70
N ALA A 85 -29.21 -6.90 3.58
CA ALA A 85 -28.47 -6.41 4.74
C ALA A 85 -29.26 -5.35 5.51
N ARG A 86 -29.95 -4.45 4.80
CA ARG A 86 -30.84 -3.42 5.39
C ARG A 86 -31.99 -4.07 6.16
N LEU A 87 -32.66 -5.07 5.59
CA LEU A 87 -33.72 -5.81 6.29
C LEU A 87 -33.21 -6.58 7.50
N SER A 88 -32.02 -7.17 7.41
CA SER A 88 -31.34 -7.80 8.56
C SER A 88 -31.08 -6.80 9.69
N THR A 89 -30.60 -5.62 9.35
CA THR A 89 -30.35 -4.52 10.31
C THR A 89 -31.65 -4.07 10.99
N GLU A 90 -32.74 -3.94 10.24
CA GLU A 90 -34.03 -3.57 10.79
C GLU A 90 -34.56 -4.63 11.76
N ASN A 91 -34.45 -5.92 11.41
CA ASN A 91 -34.81 -7.00 12.32
C ASN A 91 -33.96 -6.97 13.61
N ALA A 92 -32.65 -6.74 13.50
CA ALA A 92 -31.76 -6.62 14.65
C ALA A 92 -32.13 -5.41 15.52
N ARG A 93 -32.59 -4.28 14.92
CA ARG A 93 -33.06 -3.10 15.62
C ARG A 93 -34.30 -3.38 16.43
N ILE A 94 -35.30 -4.02 15.82
CA ILE A 94 -36.54 -4.44 16.52
C ILE A 94 -36.18 -5.37 17.70
N ALA A 95 -35.30 -6.33 17.51
CA ALA A 95 -34.86 -7.23 18.56
C ALA A 95 -34.14 -6.49 19.73
N ALA A 96 -33.30 -5.50 19.38
CA ALA A 96 -32.62 -4.69 20.39
C ALA A 96 -33.59 -3.80 21.17
N GLU A 97 -34.59 -3.25 20.53
CA GLU A 97 -35.67 -2.47 21.20
C GLU A 97 -36.48 -3.34 22.16
N TYR A 98 -36.89 -4.52 21.71
CA TYR A 98 -37.63 -5.47 22.57
C TYR A 98 -36.82 -5.94 23.78
N ALA A 99 -35.51 -6.15 23.59
CA ALA A 99 -34.61 -6.59 24.66
C ALA A 99 -34.26 -5.51 25.69
N ARG A 100 -34.59 -4.23 25.45
CA ARG A 100 -34.27 -3.14 26.39
C ARG A 100 -34.83 -3.41 27.78
N VAL A 101 -34.04 -3.11 28.79
CA VAL A 101 -34.47 -3.24 30.20
C VAL A 101 -35.72 -2.38 30.50
N SER A 102 -35.83 -1.22 29.86
CA SER A 102 -37.01 -0.34 29.95
C SER A 102 -38.30 -1.00 29.44
N ALA A 103 -38.21 -1.75 28.33
CA ALA A 103 -39.36 -2.48 27.80
C ALA A 103 -39.82 -3.64 28.72
N ASN A 104 -38.94 -4.13 29.60
CA ASN A 104 -39.19 -5.20 30.54
C ASN A 104 -39.36 -4.69 31.98
N SER A 105 -39.62 -3.39 32.17
CA SER A 105 -39.74 -2.77 33.49
C SER A 105 -40.87 -3.33 34.35
N GLU A 106 -41.97 -3.77 33.74
CA GLU A 106 -43.10 -4.37 34.47
C GLU A 106 -42.71 -5.66 35.20
N LYS A 107 -41.92 -6.55 34.55
CA LYS A 107 -41.43 -7.76 35.21
C LYS A 107 -40.52 -7.46 36.42
N LEU A 108 -39.72 -6.40 36.34
CA LEU A 108 -38.88 -5.99 37.45
C LEU A 108 -39.71 -5.33 38.55
N ASN A 109 -40.77 -4.58 38.22
CA ASN A 109 -41.67 -3.97 39.19
C ASN A 109 -42.48 -5.01 39.97
N GLU A 110 -42.93 -6.09 39.31
CA GLU A 110 -43.57 -7.22 40.01
C GLU A 110 -42.64 -7.83 41.06
N LEU A 111 -41.38 -8.11 40.72
CA LEU A 111 -40.41 -8.64 41.69
C LEU A 111 -40.04 -7.63 42.76
N ARG A 112 -40.07 -6.31 42.50
CA ARG A 112 -39.93 -5.28 43.53
C ARG A 112 -41.06 -5.30 44.55
N ALA A 113 -42.32 -5.41 44.09
CA ALA A 113 -43.45 -5.54 44.95
C ALA A 113 -43.36 -6.79 45.85
N ALA A 114 -42.88 -7.93 45.30
CA ALA A 114 -42.61 -9.13 46.09
C ALA A 114 -41.49 -8.93 47.14
N ILE A 115 -40.44 -8.17 46.82
CA ILE A 115 -39.40 -7.79 47.82
C ILE A 115 -40.02 -6.95 48.96
N ASP A 116 -40.84 -5.96 48.64
CA ASP A 116 -41.44 -5.06 49.64
C ASP A 116 -42.41 -5.80 50.52
N LEU A 117 -43.20 -6.71 50.00
CA LEU A 117 -44.07 -7.58 50.76
C LEU A 117 -43.25 -8.47 51.72
N ALA A 118 -42.21 -9.13 51.23
CA ALA A 118 -41.36 -9.99 52.06
C ALA A 118 -40.59 -9.19 53.14
N ARG A 119 -40.14 -7.97 52.77
CA ARG A 119 -39.54 -7.01 53.75
C ARG A 119 -40.48 -6.67 54.88
N SER A 120 -41.70 -6.30 54.53
CA SER A 120 -42.77 -5.94 55.58
C SER A 120 -43.08 -7.11 56.50
N LYS A 121 -43.18 -8.32 55.92
CA LYS A 121 -43.41 -9.54 56.75
C LYS A 121 -42.24 -9.82 57.69
N LYS A 122 -40.99 -9.77 57.17
CA LYS A 122 -39.77 -9.94 57.99
C LYS A 122 -39.70 -8.90 59.12
N ALA A 123 -40.04 -7.65 58.86
CA ALA A 123 -40.01 -6.57 59.83
C ALA A 123 -41.04 -6.84 60.96
N ASN A 124 -42.27 -7.26 60.59
CA ASN A 124 -43.32 -7.63 61.59
C ASN A 124 -42.89 -8.83 62.45
N ASP A 125 -42.40 -9.92 61.80
CA ASP A 125 -41.97 -11.12 62.53
C ASP A 125 -40.77 -10.83 63.43
N SER A 126 -39.85 -9.95 63.04
CA SER A 126 -38.74 -9.46 63.82
C SER A 126 -39.24 -8.71 65.12
N LEU A 127 -40.24 -7.82 64.97
CA LEU A 127 -40.81 -7.08 66.03
C LEU A 127 -41.52 -8.02 67.08
N LEU A 128 -42.29 -8.98 66.58
CA LEU A 128 -42.95 -9.97 67.39
C LEU A 128 -41.94 -10.85 68.16
N LEU A 129 -40.88 -11.27 67.53
CA LEU A 129 -39.80 -12.05 68.12
C LEU A 129 -39.09 -11.28 69.22
N VAL A 130 -38.71 -10.01 68.96
CA VAL A 130 -38.07 -9.13 69.97
C VAL A 130 -38.98 -8.97 71.18
N ARG A 131 -40.31 -8.73 71.01
CA ARG A 131 -41.29 -8.64 72.05
C ARG A 131 -41.37 -9.93 72.89
N GLN A 132 -41.44 -11.08 72.25
CA GLN A 132 -41.53 -12.38 72.94
C GLN A 132 -40.23 -12.73 73.67
N ARG A 133 -39.06 -12.39 73.16
CA ARG A 133 -37.78 -12.54 73.86
C ARG A 133 -37.72 -11.75 75.15
N ASN A 134 -38.24 -10.51 75.14
CA ASN A 134 -38.31 -9.67 76.30
C ASN A 134 -39.32 -10.23 77.38
N LEU A 135 -40.48 -10.79 76.95
CA LEU A 135 -41.44 -11.46 77.86
C LEU A 135 -40.81 -12.70 78.47
N TRP A 136 -40.16 -13.53 77.67
CA TRP A 136 -39.47 -14.76 78.10
C TRP A 136 -38.34 -14.45 79.12
N ALA A 137 -37.57 -13.40 78.92
CA ALA A 137 -36.51 -12.96 79.82
C ALA A 137 -37.08 -12.60 81.19
N ASN A 138 -38.36 -12.15 81.29
CA ASN A 138 -39.09 -11.88 82.51
C ASN A 138 -39.92 -13.07 82.98
N GLN A 139 -39.66 -14.29 82.50
CA GLN A 139 -40.35 -15.53 82.82
C GLN A 139 -41.86 -15.57 82.45
N ILE A 140 -42.27 -14.75 81.48
CA ILE A 140 -43.64 -14.67 80.95
C ILE A 140 -43.76 -15.42 79.63
N GLY A 141 -44.71 -16.38 79.53
CA GLY A 141 -44.98 -17.15 78.34
C GLY A 141 -44.37 -18.55 78.33
N THR A 142 -44.42 -19.23 77.18
CA THR A 142 -43.90 -20.62 76.99
C THR A 142 -42.71 -20.65 76.03
N LYS A 143 -41.78 -21.61 76.21
CA LYS A 143 -40.64 -21.83 75.32
C LYS A 143 -41.10 -22.14 73.94
N VAL A 144 -42.17 -22.91 73.77
CA VAL A 144 -42.75 -23.26 72.46
C VAL A 144 -43.14 -22.01 71.62
N GLN A 145 -43.76 -21.00 72.35
CA GLN A 145 -44.11 -19.73 71.66
C GLN A 145 -42.90 -18.97 71.21
N LEU A 146 -41.79 -18.96 71.95
CA LEU A 146 -40.53 -18.33 71.53
C LEU A 146 -39.95 -19.03 70.35
N GLU A 147 -39.80 -20.35 70.38
CA GLU A 147 -39.28 -21.17 69.31
C GLU A 147 -40.09 -21.01 68.00
N GLN A 148 -41.43 -20.92 68.11
CA GLN A 148 -42.31 -20.68 66.96
C GLN A 148 -42.07 -19.31 66.34
N LEU A 149 -41.89 -18.25 67.11
CA LEU A 149 -41.62 -16.91 66.58
C LEU A 149 -40.20 -16.81 66.00
N GLU A 150 -39.21 -17.54 66.54
CA GLU A 150 -37.86 -17.66 65.96
C GLU A 150 -37.90 -18.34 64.60
N LEU A 151 -38.67 -19.43 64.45
CA LEU A 151 -38.87 -20.11 63.16
C LEU A 151 -39.59 -19.20 62.17
N ASN A 152 -40.64 -18.46 62.58
CA ASN A 152 -41.34 -17.53 61.68
C ASN A 152 -40.44 -16.42 61.18
N TYR A 153 -39.63 -15.81 62.08
CA TYR A 153 -38.64 -14.81 61.66
C TYR A 153 -37.59 -15.41 60.68
N LYS A 154 -37.06 -16.61 60.96
CA LYS A 154 -36.11 -17.28 60.09
C LYS A 154 -36.70 -17.54 58.71
N ASN A 155 -37.95 -17.99 58.62
CA ASN A 155 -38.67 -18.23 57.38
C ASN A 155 -38.87 -16.94 56.56
N SER A 156 -39.32 -15.84 57.22
CA SER A 156 -39.56 -14.55 56.58
C SER A 156 -38.22 -13.88 56.13
N ALA A 157 -37.16 -14.03 56.94
CA ALA A 157 -35.83 -13.55 56.57
C ALA A 157 -35.29 -14.29 55.30
N THR A 158 -35.51 -15.60 55.23
CA THR A 158 -35.13 -16.42 54.05
C THR A 158 -35.97 -16.05 52.84
N ALA A 159 -37.29 -15.84 53.02
CA ALA A 159 -38.19 -15.43 51.93
C ALA A 159 -37.77 -14.05 51.35
N TYR A 160 -37.44 -13.08 52.23
CA TYR A 160 -36.93 -11.78 51.82
C TYR A 160 -35.61 -11.88 51.01
N LYS A 161 -34.67 -12.68 51.50
CA LYS A 161 -33.40 -12.93 50.77
C LYS A 161 -33.64 -13.57 49.41
N SER A 162 -34.53 -14.55 49.34
CA SER A 162 -34.88 -15.22 48.08
C SER A 162 -35.55 -14.28 47.08
N ALA A 163 -36.42 -13.36 47.53
CA ALA A 163 -37.03 -12.35 46.67
C ALA A 163 -35.98 -11.41 46.05
N ILE A 164 -35.00 -10.95 46.84
CA ILE A 164 -33.88 -10.14 46.31
C ILE A 164 -33.06 -10.90 45.30
N LEU A 165 -32.77 -12.18 45.55
CA LEU A 165 -31.98 -13.00 44.60
C LEU A 165 -32.70 -13.15 43.26
N ARG A 166 -34.03 -13.40 43.29
CA ARG A 166 -34.85 -13.51 42.07
C ARG A 166 -34.84 -12.21 41.23
N TYR A 167 -35.00 -11.06 41.94
CA TYR A 167 -34.92 -9.76 41.27
C TYR A 167 -33.58 -9.53 40.62
N ASN A 168 -32.48 -9.77 41.34
CA ASN A 168 -31.13 -9.59 40.83
C ASN A 168 -30.83 -10.53 39.67
N ASP A 169 -31.34 -11.74 39.69
CA ASP A 169 -31.18 -12.75 38.67
C ASP A 169 -31.87 -12.32 37.35
N LEU A 170 -33.17 -11.94 37.49
CA LEU A 170 -33.91 -11.42 36.32
C LEU A 170 -33.24 -10.15 35.75
N LYS A 171 -32.81 -9.23 36.61
CA LYS A 171 -32.11 -8.01 36.20
C LYS A 171 -30.86 -8.35 35.41
N LYS A 172 -30.03 -9.29 35.88
CA LYS A 172 -28.82 -9.75 35.15
C LYS A 172 -29.17 -10.38 33.80
N GLN A 173 -30.22 -11.20 33.75
CA GLN A 173 -30.67 -11.80 32.50
C GLN A 173 -31.12 -10.76 31.46
N LEU A 174 -31.91 -9.76 31.90
CA LEU A 174 -32.35 -8.66 31.04
C LEU A 174 -31.18 -7.78 30.56
N ASP A 175 -30.27 -7.44 31.47
CA ASP A 175 -29.06 -6.67 31.13
C ASP A 175 -28.17 -7.42 30.11
N PHE A 176 -28.07 -8.75 30.24
CA PHE A 176 -27.33 -9.59 29.30
C PHE A 176 -28.02 -9.63 27.93
N ALA A 177 -29.34 -9.92 27.91
CA ALA A 177 -30.11 -9.97 26.66
C ALA A 177 -30.09 -8.63 25.90
N ALA A 178 -30.23 -7.51 26.62
CA ALA A 178 -30.15 -6.17 26.06
C ALA A 178 -28.78 -5.90 25.42
N ARG A 179 -27.68 -6.24 26.11
CA ARG A 179 -26.33 -6.06 25.57
C ARG A 179 -26.08 -6.96 24.37
N GLN A 180 -26.53 -8.21 24.40
CA GLN A 180 -26.39 -9.14 23.28
C GLN A 180 -27.12 -8.65 22.04
N SER A 181 -28.38 -8.23 22.18
CA SER A 181 -29.16 -7.70 21.05
C SER A 181 -28.59 -6.40 20.51
N GLN A 182 -28.09 -5.51 21.38
CA GLN A 182 -27.42 -4.29 20.96
C GLN A 182 -26.13 -4.58 20.16
N LYS A 183 -25.37 -5.60 20.55
CA LYS A 183 -24.19 -6.04 19.80
C LYS A 183 -24.53 -6.66 18.44
N ASN A 184 -25.61 -7.44 18.39
CA ASN A 184 -26.10 -7.97 17.13
C ASN A 184 -26.56 -6.86 16.17
N LEU A 185 -27.24 -5.82 16.69
CA LEU A 185 -27.61 -4.65 15.91
C LEU A 185 -26.35 -3.95 15.36
N GLN A 186 -25.34 -3.69 16.20
CA GLN A 186 -24.09 -3.07 15.77
C GLN A 186 -23.40 -3.87 14.67
N ILE A 187 -23.37 -5.21 14.77
CA ILE A 187 -22.79 -6.09 13.72
C ILE A 187 -23.58 -5.94 12.43
N SER A 188 -24.92 -5.95 12.47
CA SER A 188 -25.75 -5.82 11.28
C SER A 188 -25.63 -4.44 10.63
N GLU A 189 -25.49 -3.36 11.42
CA GLU A 189 -25.24 -2.00 10.93
C GLU A 189 -23.89 -1.93 10.19
N THR A 190 -22.80 -2.44 10.79
CA THR A 190 -21.48 -2.49 10.14
C THR A 190 -21.53 -3.29 8.84
N LEU A 191 -22.16 -4.47 8.83
CA LEU A 191 -22.31 -5.25 7.60
C LEU A 191 -23.13 -4.53 6.52
N SER A 192 -24.12 -3.73 6.91
CA SER A 192 -24.87 -2.92 5.96
C SER A 192 -24.08 -1.75 5.41
N GLU A 193 -23.20 -1.14 6.22
CA GLU A 193 -22.29 -0.07 5.80
C GLU A 193 -21.25 -0.57 4.79
N ASP A 194 -20.80 -1.82 4.89
CA ASP A 194 -19.83 -2.46 4.00
C ASP A 194 -20.30 -2.54 2.53
N TYR A 195 -21.61 -2.40 2.28
CA TYR A 195 -22.17 -2.30 0.94
C TYR A 195 -21.95 -0.91 0.29
N THR A 196 -21.39 0.05 1.02
CA THR A 196 -20.92 1.31 0.47
C THR A 196 -19.40 1.31 0.49
N ILE A 197 -18.77 1.13 -0.66
CA ILE A 197 -17.31 1.13 -0.80
C ILE A 197 -16.83 2.57 -0.73
N ARG A 198 -15.88 2.86 0.17
CA ARG A 198 -15.38 4.20 0.46
C ARG A 198 -13.89 4.32 0.21
N SER A 199 -13.43 5.55 -0.03
CA SER A 199 -12.00 5.82 -0.09
C SER A 199 -11.34 5.67 1.28
N GLU A 200 -10.18 5.00 1.32
CA GLU A 200 -9.39 4.84 2.56
C GLU A 200 -8.43 6.01 2.81
N THR A 201 -8.15 6.82 1.77
CA THR A 201 -7.22 7.94 1.83
C THR A 201 -7.78 9.15 1.10
N ASP A 202 -7.26 10.33 1.41
CA ASP A 202 -7.40 11.49 0.54
C ASP A 202 -6.63 11.24 -0.75
N GLY A 203 -7.18 11.65 -1.91
CA GLY A 203 -6.48 11.42 -3.16
C GLY A 203 -7.36 11.66 -4.40
N LYS A 204 -6.93 11.08 -5.51
CA LYS A 204 -7.58 11.15 -6.82
C LYS A 204 -7.93 9.77 -7.32
N VAL A 205 -9.11 9.63 -7.93
CA VAL A 205 -9.52 8.40 -8.63
C VAL A 205 -8.81 8.35 -9.98
N TYR A 206 -7.92 7.39 -10.16
CA TYR A 206 -7.16 7.23 -11.40
C TYR A 206 -7.83 6.29 -12.38
N SER A 207 -8.60 5.32 -11.89
CA SER A 207 -9.32 4.38 -12.74
C SER A 207 -10.53 3.84 -12.03
N VAL A 208 -11.63 3.69 -12.76
CA VAL A 208 -12.86 2.97 -12.39
C VAL A 208 -12.87 1.68 -13.21
N LEU A 209 -12.80 0.53 -12.55
CA LEU A 209 -12.55 -0.77 -13.19
C LEU A 209 -13.83 -1.59 -13.41
N LYS A 210 -14.98 -1.06 -12.99
CA LYS A 210 -16.27 -1.75 -12.98
C LYS A 210 -17.38 -0.84 -13.43
N GLU A 211 -18.47 -1.44 -13.94
CA GLU A 211 -19.66 -0.76 -14.38
C GLU A 211 -20.87 -1.07 -13.48
N GLU A 212 -21.90 -0.23 -13.55
CA GLU A 212 -23.17 -0.47 -12.87
C GLU A 212 -23.80 -1.77 -13.37
N GLY A 213 -24.38 -2.54 -12.46
CA GLY A 213 -24.94 -3.88 -12.76
C GLY A 213 -23.93 -5.02 -12.70
N GLU A 214 -22.62 -4.76 -12.57
CA GLU A 214 -21.63 -5.84 -12.39
C GLU A 214 -21.65 -6.41 -10.99
N LEU A 215 -21.42 -7.72 -10.90
CA LEU A 215 -21.15 -8.42 -9.64
C LEU A 215 -19.68 -8.22 -9.24
N VAL A 216 -19.45 -7.76 -8.03
CA VAL A 216 -18.12 -7.59 -7.44
C VAL A 216 -17.90 -8.48 -6.22
N SER A 217 -16.64 -8.71 -5.89
CA SER A 217 -16.22 -9.55 -4.76
C SER A 217 -14.90 -9.03 -4.15
N PRO A 218 -14.56 -9.43 -2.93
CA PRO A 218 -13.31 -9.03 -2.27
C PRO A 218 -12.01 -9.40 -2.99
N GLN A 219 -12.06 -10.23 -4.02
CA GLN A 219 -10.89 -10.64 -4.80
C GLN A 219 -10.64 -9.77 -6.05
N THR A 220 -11.60 -8.92 -6.43
CA THR A 220 -11.51 -8.09 -7.64
C THR A 220 -11.52 -6.62 -7.29
N PRO A 221 -10.52 -5.83 -7.74
CA PRO A 221 -10.51 -4.40 -7.49
C PRO A 221 -11.62 -3.70 -8.31
N VAL A 222 -12.17 -2.63 -7.75
CA VAL A 222 -13.22 -1.83 -8.38
C VAL A 222 -12.74 -0.46 -8.85
N ALA A 223 -11.70 0.08 -8.23
CA ALA A 223 -11.08 1.34 -8.61
C ALA A 223 -9.59 1.39 -8.23
N VAL A 224 -8.90 2.40 -8.73
CA VAL A 224 -7.54 2.75 -8.32
C VAL A 224 -7.55 4.18 -7.81
N VAL A 225 -7.11 4.37 -6.57
CA VAL A 225 -7.01 5.69 -5.92
C VAL A 225 -5.57 5.90 -5.47
N GLY A 226 -5.09 7.13 -5.49
CA GLY A 226 -3.74 7.50 -5.05
C GLY A 226 -3.64 9.00 -4.81
N ASP A 227 -2.49 9.47 -4.34
CA ASP A 227 -2.25 10.88 -4.11
C ASP A 227 -2.50 11.72 -5.38
N ALA A 228 -3.10 12.90 -5.24
CA ALA A 228 -3.44 13.74 -6.38
C ALA A 228 -2.22 14.44 -7.00
N ASP A 229 -1.22 14.79 -6.20
CA ASP A 229 -0.14 15.70 -6.56
C ASP A 229 1.26 15.10 -6.36
N GLU A 230 1.40 14.10 -5.51
CA GLU A 230 2.69 13.46 -5.22
C GLU A 230 2.91 12.21 -6.07
N PHE A 231 4.01 12.23 -6.83
CA PHE A 231 4.40 11.11 -7.70
C PHE A 231 5.77 10.57 -7.31
N VAL A 232 5.92 9.27 -7.49
CA VAL A 232 7.17 8.53 -7.31
C VAL A 232 7.52 7.79 -8.59
N LEU A 233 8.80 7.55 -8.78
CA LEU A 233 9.31 6.77 -9.89
C LEU A 233 9.68 5.39 -9.37
N GLU A 234 9.10 4.35 -9.93
CA GLU A 234 9.54 2.97 -9.70
C GLU A 234 10.46 2.54 -10.84
N LEU A 235 11.75 2.53 -10.56
CA LEU A 235 12.81 2.20 -11.52
C LEU A 235 13.26 0.75 -11.31
N GLN A 236 13.42 0.00 -12.40
CA GLN A 236 13.92 -1.35 -12.39
C GLN A 236 15.41 -1.34 -12.73
N VAL A 237 16.23 -1.74 -11.77
CA VAL A 237 17.69 -1.81 -11.90
C VAL A 237 18.12 -3.27 -11.94
N ASP A 238 19.00 -3.60 -12.87
CA ASP A 238 19.54 -4.95 -13.05
C ASP A 238 20.34 -5.43 -11.83
N GLU A 239 20.35 -6.75 -11.59
CA GLU A 239 21.08 -7.41 -10.50
C GLU A 239 22.59 -7.06 -10.51
N TYR A 240 23.21 -6.92 -11.68
CA TYR A 240 24.62 -6.60 -11.78
C TYR A 240 24.98 -5.19 -11.32
N ASP A 241 24.02 -4.27 -11.37
CA ASP A 241 24.25 -2.85 -11.13
C ASP A 241 23.77 -2.37 -9.75
N ILE A 242 22.88 -3.11 -9.10
CA ILE A 242 22.23 -2.67 -7.86
C ILE A 242 23.20 -2.37 -6.72
N ALA A 243 24.31 -3.10 -6.65
CA ALA A 243 25.31 -2.90 -5.57
C ALA A 243 25.94 -1.49 -5.58
N ARG A 244 25.85 -0.79 -6.71
CA ARG A 244 26.38 0.57 -6.91
C ARG A 244 25.33 1.65 -6.66
N VAL A 245 24.04 1.28 -6.59
CA VAL A 245 22.93 2.22 -6.40
C VAL A 245 22.70 2.46 -4.91
N LYS A 246 22.63 3.73 -4.52
CA LYS A 246 22.43 4.15 -3.11
C LYS A 246 21.42 5.28 -3.01
N PRO A 247 20.66 5.34 -1.91
CA PRO A 247 19.84 6.51 -1.62
C PRO A 247 20.66 7.80 -1.64
N GLY A 248 20.08 8.86 -2.18
CA GLY A 248 20.72 10.16 -2.30
C GLY A 248 21.36 10.46 -3.66
N GLN A 249 21.57 9.45 -4.52
CA GLN A 249 22.14 9.63 -5.85
C GLN A 249 21.17 10.41 -6.76
N LYS A 250 21.75 11.24 -7.61
CA LYS A 250 21.03 12.00 -8.64
C LYS A 250 20.61 11.05 -9.76
N VAL A 251 19.41 11.26 -10.29
CA VAL A 251 18.86 10.52 -11.42
C VAL A 251 18.50 11.50 -12.52
N LEU A 252 18.92 11.20 -13.74
CA LEU A 252 18.47 11.90 -14.94
C LEU A 252 17.36 11.07 -15.57
N LEU A 253 16.21 11.71 -15.78
CA LEU A 253 14.96 11.09 -16.19
C LEU A 253 14.56 11.56 -17.57
N ASN A 254 14.26 10.64 -18.44
CA ASN A 254 13.70 10.89 -19.75
C ASN A 254 12.32 10.24 -19.82
N LEU A 255 11.27 11.06 -19.83
CA LEU A 255 9.89 10.58 -19.94
C LEU A 255 9.49 10.56 -21.42
N ASP A 256 8.93 9.47 -21.89
CA ASP A 256 8.49 9.31 -23.27
C ASP A 256 7.48 10.36 -23.73
N SER A 257 6.68 10.87 -22.77
CA SER A 257 5.70 11.92 -23.00
C SER A 257 6.30 13.32 -23.15
N TYR A 258 7.58 13.52 -22.76
CA TYR A 258 8.29 14.80 -22.76
C TYR A 258 9.58 14.72 -23.58
N LYS A 259 9.45 14.38 -24.86
CA LYS A 259 10.60 14.16 -25.77
C LYS A 259 11.56 15.36 -25.77
N GLY A 260 12.85 15.06 -25.61
CA GLY A 260 13.92 16.06 -25.61
C GLY A 260 14.08 16.88 -24.33
N GLN A 261 13.33 16.57 -23.30
CA GLN A 261 13.49 17.19 -21.97
C GLN A 261 14.03 16.14 -20.97
N VAL A 262 15.03 16.55 -20.22
CA VAL A 262 15.62 15.73 -19.15
C VAL A 262 15.20 16.35 -17.80
N PHE A 263 14.58 15.55 -16.96
CA PHE A 263 14.20 15.95 -15.61
C PHE A 263 15.19 15.39 -14.60
N GLU A 264 15.33 16.11 -13.49
CA GLU A 264 16.17 15.68 -12.39
C GLU A 264 15.33 15.01 -11.31
N GLY A 265 15.83 13.88 -10.83
CA GLY A 265 15.30 13.15 -9.69
C GLY A 265 16.38 12.75 -8.72
N LYS A 266 15.97 12.14 -7.62
CA LYS A 266 16.87 11.64 -6.58
C LYS A 266 16.37 10.29 -6.07
N VAL A 267 17.26 9.30 -6.01
CA VAL A 267 16.98 8.01 -5.36
C VAL A 267 16.70 8.26 -3.88
N TYR A 268 15.54 7.81 -3.40
CA TYR A 268 15.23 7.90 -1.98
C TYR A 268 15.19 6.54 -1.29
N LYS A 269 14.91 5.45 -2.04
CA LYS A 269 14.84 4.11 -1.48
C LYS A 269 15.28 3.06 -2.50
N VAL A 270 15.97 2.03 -2.01
CA VAL A 270 16.27 0.81 -2.76
C VAL A 270 15.55 -0.33 -2.06
N ASN A 271 14.66 -1.02 -2.76
CA ASN A 271 13.95 -2.15 -2.19
C ASN A 271 14.93 -3.33 -2.01
N PRO A 272 14.94 -3.98 -0.83
CA PRO A 272 15.94 -5.00 -0.52
C PRO A 272 15.70 -6.34 -1.21
N ALA A 273 14.51 -6.57 -1.75
CA ALA A 273 14.14 -7.81 -2.41
C ALA A 273 14.20 -7.69 -3.94
N MET A 274 14.84 -8.65 -4.58
CA MET A 274 14.88 -8.78 -6.03
C MET A 274 13.59 -9.43 -6.54
N ASN A 275 13.12 -8.99 -7.68
CA ASN A 275 12.09 -9.68 -8.43
C ASN A 275 12.75 -10.82 -9.22
N GLU A 276 12.55 -12.05 -8.81
CA GLU A 276 13.17 -13.24 -9.42
C GLU A 276 12.82 -13.43 -10.90
N ARG A 277 11.62 -13.03 -11.31
CA ARG A 277 11.16 -13.18 -12.70
C ARG A 277 11.88 -12.23 -13.65
N THR A 278 12.10 -10.98 -13.22
CA THR A 278 12.75 -9.95 -14.06
C THR A 278 14.24 -9.81 -13.76
N ARG A 279 14.76 -10.43 -12.70
CA ARG A 279 16.11 -10.27 -12.17
C ARG A 279 16.49 -8.81 -11.94
N SER A 280 15.55 -8.03 -11.44
CA SER A 280 15.74 -6.61 -11.18
C SER A 280 15.33 -6.23 -9.77
N PHE A 281 15.91 -5.15 -9.29
CA PHE A 281 15.55 -4.52 -8.03
C PHE A 281 14.72 -3.27 -8.31
N THR A 282 13.69 -3.05 -7.52
CA THR A 282 12.92 -1.81 -7.58
C THR A 282 13.63 -0.73 -6.79
N VAL A 283 13.95 0.36 -7.47
CA VAL A 283 14.52 1.59 -6.88
C VAL A 283 13.49 2.69 -6.99
N GLU A 284 13.16 3.30 -5.87
CA GLU A 284 12.21 4.39 -5.82
C GLU A 284 12.97 5.72 -5.84
N ALA A 285 12.56 6.62 -6.75
CA ALA A 285 13.12 7.96 -6.87
C ALA A 285 12.01 9.03 -6.85
N SER A 286 12.34 10.19 -6.36
CA SER A 286 11.46 11.37 -6.38
C SER A 286 11.93 12.36 -7.43
N PHE A 287 11.01 13.12 -8.00
CA PHE A 287 11.34 14.25 -8.84
C PHE A 287 11.95 15.39 -8.00
N VAL A 288 13.01 16.00 -8.50
CA VAL A 288 13.54 17.28 -8.02
C VAL A 288 12.91 18.40 -8.81
N THR A 289 12.80 18.22 -10.12
CA THR A 289 12.08 19.11 -11.03
C THR A 289 10.89 18.36 -11.58
N THR A 290 9.70 18.70 -11.11
CA THR A 290 8.46 18.01 -11.50
C THR A 290 8.00 18.50 -12.88
N PRO A 291 7.66 17.61 -13.80
CA PRO A 291 7.00 17.96 -15.06
C PRO A 291 5.65 18.68 -14.84
N PRO A 292 5.19 19.51 -15.80
CA PRO A 292 3.96 20.28 -15.66
C PRO A 292 2.70 19.44 -15.44
N ALA A 293 2.66 18.22 -16.01
CA ALA A 293 1.58 17.26 -15.81
C ALA A 293 2.15 15.85 -15.71
N LEU A 294 1.78 15.13 -14.67
CA LEU A 294 2.15 13.72 -14.47
C LEU A 294 0.89 12.87 -14.38
N PHE A 295 0.99 11.69 -14.96
CA PHE A 295 -0.04 10.66 -14.88
C PHE A 295 0.61 9.35 -14.44
N PRO A 296 -0.05 8.54 -13.63
CA PRO A 296 0.43 7.20 -13.32
C PRO A 296 0.63 6.37 -14.59
N ASN A 297 1.58 5.44 -14.53
CA ASN A 297 1.97 4.53 -15.59
C ASN A 297 2.68 5.18 -16.80
N LEU A 298 3.03 6.47 -16.75
CA LEU A 298 3.95 7.03 -17.74
C LEU A 298 5.29 6.29 -17.64
N THR A 299 5.82 5.87 -18.78
CA THR A 299 7.12 5.21 -18.87
C THR A 299 8.24 6.23 -18.83
N THR A 300 9.35 5.84 -18.21
CA THR A 300 10.56 6.64 -18.07
C THR A 300 11.80 5.78 -18.22
N GLU A 301 12.79 6.35 -18.90
CA GLU A 301 14.16 5.88 -18.85
C GLU A 301 14.93 6.73 -17.85
N ALA A 302 15.77 6.11 -17.06
CA ALA A 302 16.52 6.75 -16.00
C ALA A 302 18.00 6.41 -16.07
N ASN A 303 18.86 7.40 -15.82
CA ASN A 303 20.29 7.21 -15.63
C ASN A 303 20.64 7.65 -14.20
N ILE A 304 20.91 6.69 -13.33
CA ILE A 304 21.31 6.91 -11.95
C ILE A 304 22.80 7.21 -11.93
N LEU A 305 23.18 8.42 -11.53
CA LEU A 305 24.57 8.84 -11.53
C LEU A 305 25.33 8.19 -10.38
N ILE A 306 26.36 7.41 -10.70
CA ILE A 306 27.17 6.70 -9.73
C ILE A 306 28.37 7.53 -9.32
N GLN A 307 29.14 8.00 -10.31
CA GLN A 307 30.35 8.75 -10.10
C GLN A 307 30.60 9.70 -11.26
N THR A 308 31.05 10.93 -10.98
CA THR A 308 31.53 11.88 -11.97
C THR A 308 32.98 12.20 -11.67
N LYS A 309 33.83 12.14 -12.68
CA LYS A 309 35.23 12.55 -12.61
C LYS A 309 35.47 13.69 -13.59
N LYS A 310 36.07 14.76 -13.10
CA LYS A 310 36.47 15.93 -13.89
C LYS A 310 37.82 15.71 -14.52
N ASP A 311 38.05 16.37 -15.65
CA ASP A 311 39.33 16.40 -16.33
C ASP A 311 39.93 14.99 -16.61
N ALA A 312 39.10 14.03 -16.98
CA ALA A 312 39.53 12.69 -17.33
C ALA A 312 40.02 12.63 -18.79
N LEU A 313 41.07 11.87 -19.05
CA LEU A 313 41.54 11.59 -20.41
C LEU A 313 40.63 10.54 -21.04
N LEU A 314 39.91 10.90 -22.08
CA LEU A 314 38.83 10.12 -22.68
C LEU A 314 39.15 9.75 -24.14
N ILE A 315 38.80 8.53 -24.49
CA ILE A 315 38.76 8.07 -25.90
C ILE A 315 37.34 7.54 -26.20
N PRO A 316 36.88 7.58 -27.46
CA PRO A 316 35.67 6.91 -27.86
C PRO A 316 35.79 5.38 -27.64
N ARG A 317 34.76 4.76 -27.11
CA ARG A 317 34.76 3.33 -26.75
C ARG A 317 35.07 2.40 -27.92
N GLU A 318 34.75 2.80 -29.12
CA GLU A 318 35.00 2.05 -30.36
C GLU A 318 36.49 1.95 -30.75
N TYR A 319 37.37 2.75 -30.11
CA TYR A 319 38.83 2.69 -30.29
C TYR A 319 39.50 1.73 -29.30
N LEU A 320 38.76 1.15 -28.36
CA LEU A 320 39.29 0.19 -27.40
C LEU A 320 39.22 -1.23 -27.98
N VAL A 321 40.35 -1.90 -28.07
CA VAL A 321 40.51 -3.27 -28.55
C VAL A 321 40.58 -4.25 -27.39
N ASP A 322 39.79 -5.31 -27.40
CA ASP A 322 39.73 -6.35 -26.37
C ASP A 322 39.57 -5.81 -24.93
N GLY A 323 39.06 -4.60 -24.82
CA GLY A 323 38.79 -3.95 -23.51
C GLY A 323 40.04 -3.44 -22.77
N ALA A 324 41.25 -3.60 -23.31
CA ALA A 324 42.49 -3.30 -22.64
C ALA A 324 43.60 -2.73 -23.53
N PHE A 325 43.37 -2.52 -24.85
CA PHE A 325 44.38 -2.04 -25.75
C PHE A 325 43.81 -0.95 -26.68
N VAL A 326 44.70 -0.11 -27.22
CA VAL A 326 44.39 0.85 -28.28
C VAL A 326 45.39 0.64 -29.42
N LEU A 327 45.04 1.07 -30.64
CA LEU A 327 45.94 1.09 -31.81
C LEU A 327 46.47 2.52 -31.98
N THR A 328 47.78 2.69 -32.01
CA THR A 328 48.42 3.97 -32.33
C THR A 328 48.45 4.19 -33.83
N GLU A 329 48.87 5.39 -34.28
CA GLU A 329 49.04 5.74 -35.70
C GLU A 329 49.95 4.79 -36.46
N ASN A 330 50.89 4.12 -35.78
CA ASN A 330 51.81 3.13 -36.40
C ASN A 330 51.23 1.71 -36.39
N GLU A 331 49.93 1.52 -36.13
CA GLU A 331 49.27 0.22 -35.97
C GLU A 331 49.81 -0.61 -34.76
N GLU A 332 50.54 0.00 -33.86
CA GLU A 332 51.03 -0.69 -32.67
C GLU A 332 49.91 -0.84 -31.64
N LYS A 333 49.77 -2.05 -31.12
CA LYS A 333 48.80 -2.37 -30.02
C LYS A 333 49.40 -2.03 -28.68
N VAL A 334 48.97 -0.88 -28.11
CA VAL A 334 49.45 -0.39 -26.81
C VAL A 334 48.49 -0.78 -25.71
N PRO A 335 48.98 -1.42 -24.62
CA PRO A 335 48.12 -1.75 -23.47
C PRO A 335 47.76 -0.47 -22.71
N VAL A 336 46.46 -0.36 -22.34
CA VAL A 336 45.94 0.76 -21.57
C VAL A 336 45.19 0.28 -20.32
N LYS A 337 45.30 1.07 -19.25
CA LYS A 337 44.49 0.86 -18.07
C LYS A 337 43.28 1.77 -18.14
N THR A 338 42.11 1.17 -18.20
CA THR A 338 40.85 1.91 -18.28
C THR A 338 40.30 2.26 -16.87
N GLY A 339 39.66 3.42 -16.79
CA GLY A 339 38.92 3.89 -15.62
C GLY A 339 37.41 3.85 -15.83
N LEU A 340 36.74 4.99 -15.57
CA LEU A 340 35.29 5.15 -15.74
C LEU A 340 34.90 4.97 -17.21
N LYS A 341 33.68 4.47 -17.41
CA LYS A 341 33.12 4.22 -18.76
C LYS A 341 31.69 4.78 -18.82
N ASP A 342 31.39 5.48 -19.89
CA ASP A 342 30.03 5.81 -20.26
C ASP A 342 29.62 5.04 -21.54
N TYR A 343 28.47 5.38 -22.10
CA TYR A 343 27.98 4.72 -23.34
C TYR A 343 28.90 4.94 -24.54
N GLN A 344 29.53 6.12 -24.68
CA GLN A 344 30.31 6.52 -25.83
C GLN A 344 31.81 6.54 -25.59
N LYS A 345 32.25 6.82 -24.35
CA LYS A 345 33.64 7.09 -23.98
C LYS A 345 34.14 6.20 -22.86
N VAL A 346 35.45 6.05 -22.81
CA VAL A 346 36.16 5.37 -21.74
C VAL A 346 37.33 6.23 -21.28
N GLU A 347 37.48 6.31 -19.96
CA GLU A 347 38.62 6.95 -19.32
C GLU A 347 39.87 6.08 -19.44
N ILE A 348 41.00 6.70 -19.78
CA ILE A 348 42.32 6.06 -19.79
C ILE A 348 43.13 6.62 -18.61
N LEU A 349 43.57 5.72 -17.73
CA LEU A 349 44.35 6.05 -16.54
C LEU A 349 45.85 6.01 -16.81
N GLU A 350 46.29 5.04 -17.64
CA GLU A 350 47.69 4.79 -17.98
C GLU A 350 47.78 4.22 -19.38
N GLY A 351 48.89 4.48 -20.09
CA GLY A 351 49.22 3.86 -21.38
C GLY A 351 49.33 4.82 -22.55
N ILE A 352 48.55 5.91 -22.57
CA ILE A 352 48.58 6.95 -23.61
C ILE A 352 48.44 8.33 -23.02
N THR A 353 48.76 9.35 -23.82
CA THR A 353 48.68 10.77 -23.53
C THR A 353 47.69 11.49 -24.41
N GLN A 354 47.42 12.76 -24.16
CA GLN A 354 46.56 13.58 -25.00
C GLN A 354 47.08 13.84 -26.44
N GLU A 355 48.40 13.70 -26.62
CA GLU A 355 49.05 13.98 -27.89
C GLU A 355 49.04 12.77 -28.84
N ASP A 356 48.72 11.58 -28.35
CA ASP A 356 48.73 10.34 -29.14
C ASP A 356 47.57 10.31 -30.13
N VAL A 357 47.86 9.83 -31.34
CA VAL A 357 46.84 9.62 -32.37
C VAL A 357 46.46 8.14 -32.40
N LEU A 358 45.18 7.86 -32.27
CA LEU A 358 44.63 6.52 -32.22
C LEU A 358 43.90 6.17 -33.52
N LEU A 359 44.03 4.92 -33.95
CA LEU A 359 43.33 4.34 -35.08
C LEU A 359 42.13 3.53 -34.61
N LYS A 360 41.03 3.65 -35.37
CA LYS A 360 39.87 2.82 -35.14
C LYS A 360 40.16 1.39 -35.61
N PRO A 361 39.99 0.38 -34.74
CA PRO A 361 40.22 -1.01 -35.14
C PRO A 361 39.28 -1.42 -36.27
N ALA A 362 39.80 -2.06 -37.28
CA ALA A 362 38.96 -2.70 -38.30
C ALA A 362 38.13 -3.81 -37.63
N ARG A 363 36.83 -3.81 -37.88
CA ARG A 363 35.91 -4.84 -37.34
C ARG A 363 36.09 -6.14 -38.09
#